data_fd6a8164f23925bf7ee4ce7cc251c0e2
#
_entry.id   fd6a8164f23925bf7ee4ce7cc251c0e2
#
_cell.length_a   1.000
_cell.length_b   1.000
_cell.length_c   1.000
_cell.angle_alpha   90.00
_cell.angle_beta   90.00
_cell.angle_gamma   90.00
#
_symmetry.space_group_name_H-M   'P 1'
#
loop_
_entity.id
_entity.type
_entity.pdbx_description
1 polymer ?
#
loop_
_entity_poly.entity_id
_entity_poly.type
_entity_poly.pdbx_seq_one_letter_code
_entity_poly.pdbx_strand_id
1 'polypeptide(L)'
;MGNLGTSKFPIFINEYEYLQRDYHKLKIMAEIPFLVKDLALILMVAGIVTLIFKRLKQPLVLGYIVAGFLVSPHMPYTMSVMDETDIKTWADIGVIFTLFSLGLDFSFKKIVKMGASPIIATVVIVFSMMMLGISVGHSFDWGRMDCIFLGGMLAMSSTTIIYKAFDDMRLRTQKFASMVMSVLILEDILAIVMMVMLSAIASGSNPDGGQMFASIVKIGFFLGVWFIVGIFAIPWFLRSVRKLINGETLLIVSLGLCCGMAVLSTKVGFSSAFGAFVMGSILAETIEAEKIIKLVEPVKNLFGAIFFVSVGMLVDPKILIEYALPILALVGTILIGQATLGTFGFMLGGESLKSAMRCGFSMAQIGEFSFIIASLGLSLGVISNFLYPVVVAVSVITTFLTPYMIRLALPTYQVMEKHLPDKLIHVLNHFAMSHPQTQQQSKWKSLIRQMIINTAAYSILSAATIALMFTFVLPLMRNLLPGWHLHW
;
A
#
# COMPACT_ATOMS: atom_id res chain seq x y z
N MET A 1 74.43 -6.25 -53.10
CA MET A 1 73.23 -6.99 -53.30
C MET A 1 72.52 -6.99 -51.94
N GLY A 2 71.72 -6.14 -51.60
CA GLY A 2 70.50 -5.58 -52.05
C GLY A 2 69.44 -5.91 -50.96
N ASN A 3 69.43 -5.05 -49.88
CA ASN A 3 68.38 -5.12 -48.81
C ASN A 3 67.11 -4.52 -49.34
N LEU A 4 66.08 -5.27 -49.56
CA LEU A 4 64.68 -4.83 -49.80
C LEU A 4 63.82 -5.06 -48.57
N GLY A 5 63.61 -4.02 -47.88
CA GLY A 5 62.46 -3.36 -47.33
C GLY A 5 61.29 -4.23 -46.79
N THR A 6 61.28 -4.42 -45.50
CA THR A 6 60.10 -4.81 -44.66
C THR A 6 59.62 -3.61 -43.86
N SER A 7 58.82 -2.70 -44.46
CA SER A 7 58.29 -1.56 -43.69
C SER A 7 56.92 -1.07 -44.14
N LYS A 8 55.99 -1.96 -44.45
CA LYS A 8 54.61 -1.53 -44.79
C LYS A 8 53.47 -2.29 -44.05
N PHE A 9 53.79 -3.15 -43.10
CA PHE A 9 52.72 -3.94 -42.41
C PHE A 9 52.23 -3.39 -41.04
N PRO A 10 52.91 -2.46 -40.35
CA PRO A 10 52.36 -2.03 -39.01
C PRO A 10 51.22 -1.03 -39.10
N ILE A 11 51.01 -0.32 -40.21
CA ILE A 11 49.96 0.71 -40.29
C ILE A 11 48.58 0.09 -40.45
N PHE A 12 48.42 -1.01 -41.15
CA PHE A 12 47.16 -1.70 -41.37
C PHE A 12 46.63 -2.44 -40.11
N ILE A 13 47.51 -2.91 -39.24
CA ILE A 13 47.09 -3.59 -37.99
C ILE A 13 46.53 -2.55 -37.00
N ASN A 14 47.12 -1.37 -36.93
CA ASN A 14 46.64 -0.33 -36.02
C ASN A 14 45.28 0.27 -36.46
N GLU A 15 45.05 0.38 -37.74
CA GLU A 15 43.77 0.87 -38.31
C GLU A 15 42.65 -0.14 -38.11
N TYR A 16 42.95 -1.45 -38.20
CA TYR A 16 41.98 -2.51 -37.95
C TYR A 16 41.61 -2.63 -36.48
N GLU A 17 42.56 -2.47 -35.54
CA GLU A 17 42.28 -2.39 -34.10
C GLU A 17 41.49 -1.15 -33.70
N TYR A 18 41.77 0.01 -34.35
CA TYR A 18 40.98 1.23 -34.14
C TYR A 18 39.53 1.07 -34.64
N LEU A 19 39.32 0.50 -35.82
CA LEU A 19 38.01 0.22 -36.38
C LEU A 19 37.25 -0.80 -35.56
N GLN A 20 37.91 -1.84 -35.02
CA GLN A 20 37.25 -2.81 -34.12
C GLN A 20 36.93 -2.17 -32.76
N ARG A 21 37.75 -1.31 -32.22
CA ARG A 21 37.46 -0.54 -30.98
C ARG A 21 36.28 0.43 -31.17
N ASP A 22 36.28 1.15 -32.28
CA ASP A 22 35.17 2.06 -32.59
C ASP A 22 33.86 1.30 -32.94
N TYR A 23 33.95 0.16 -33.63
CA TYR A 23 32.82 -0.71 -33.87
C TYR A 23 32.30 -1.30 -32.57
N HIS A 24 33.16 -1.69 -31.64
CA HIS A 24 32.75 -2.14 -30.30
C HIS A 24 32.16 -1.00 -29.46
N LYS A 25 32.74 0.20 -29.50
CA LYS A 25 32.18 1.40 -28.85
C LYS A 25 30.84 1.81 -29.46
N LEU A 26 30.70 1.80 -30.78
CA LEU A 26 29.44 2.07 -31.50
C LEU A 26 28.38 1.01 -31.20
N LYS A 27 28.76 -0.27 -31.09
CA LYS A 27 27.88 -1.35 -30.72
C LYS A 27 27.41 -1.22 -29.26
N ILE A 28 28.29 -0.82 -28.34
CA ILE A 28 27.93 -0.55 -26.93
C ILE A 28 27.08 0.72 -26.82
N MET A 29 27.30 1.74 -27.64
CA MET A 29 26.47 2.95 -27.67
C MET A 29 25.13 2.78 -28.37
N ALA A 30 24.96 1.76 -29.20
CA ALA A 30 23.70 1.45 -29.92
C ALA A 30 22.81 0.45 -29.18
N GLU A 31 23.27 -0.16 -28.10
CA GLU A 31 22.42 -1.05 -27.29
C GLU A 31 21.53 -0.21 -26.35
N ILE A 32 20.22 -0.35 -26.54
CA ILE A 32 19.23 0.22 -25.63
C ILE A 32 19.47 -0.36 -24.23
N PRO A 33 19.54 0.47 -23.17
CA PRO A 33 19.72 -0.01 -21.80
C PRO A 33 18.72 -1.14 -21.44
N PHE A 34 19.17 -2.17 -20.73
CA PHE A 34 18.34 -3.29 -20.33
C PHE A 34 17.05 -2.82 -19.66
N LEU A 35 17.12 -1.83 -18.80
CA LEU A 35 15.96 -1.19 -18.14
C LEU A 35 14.86 -0.76 -19.13
N VAL A 36 15.24 -0.22 -20.30
CA VAL A 36 14.25 0.21 -21.32
C VAL A 36 13.67 -0.99 -22.06
N LYS A 37 14.46 -2.04 -22.30
CA LYS A 37 13.99 -3.29 -22.93
C LYS A 37 12.98 -3.99 -22.00
N ASP A 38 13.28 -4.07 -20.73
CA ASP A 38 12.43 -4.67 -19.72
C ASP A 38 11.13 -3.87 -19.55
N LEU A 39 11.22 -2.55 -19.48
CA LEU A 39 10.03 -1.69 -19.41
C LEU A 39 9.15 -1.83 -20.66
N ALA A 40 9.74 -1.93 -21.86
CA ALA A 40 8.99 -2.13 -23.07
C ALA A 40 8.26 -3.49 -23.07
N LEU A 41 8.93 -4.56 -22.62
CA LEU A 41 8.32 -5.89 -22.48
C LEU A 41 7.15 -5.87 -21.48
N ILE A 42 7.38 -5.30 -20.29
CA ILE A 42 6.37 -5.13 -19.24
C ILE A 42 5.14 -4.42 -19.78
N LEU A 43 5.31 -3.26 -20.41
CA LEU A 43 4.19 -2.45 -20.88
C LEU A 43 3.44 -3.11 -22.05
N MET A 44 4.16 -3.76 -22.98
CA MET A 44 3.51 -4.47 -24.10
C MET A 44 2.67 -5.63 -23.63
N VAL A 45 3.22 -6.51 -22.79
CA VAL A 45 2.49 -7.68 -22.29
C VAL A 45 1.35 -7.27 -21.37
N ALA A 46 1.58 -6.29 -20.47
CA ALA A 46 0.52 -5.72 -19.65
C ALA A 46 -0.61 -5.15 -20.50
N GLY A 47 -0.30 -4.40 -21.57
CA GLY A 47 -1.28 -3.85 -22.48
C GLY A 47 -2.13 -4.94 -23.15
N ILE A 48 -1.51 -5.98 -23.71
CA ILE A 48 -2.21 -7.09 -24.37
C ILE A 48 -3.10 -7.85 -23.38
N VAL A 49 -2.54 -8.27 -22.24
CA VAL A 49 -3.27 -9.07 -21.26
C VAL A 49 -4.43 -8.26 -20.66
N THR A 50 -4.25 -6.98 -20.37
CA THR A 50 -5.33 -6.15 -19.81
C THR A 50 -6.47 -5.93 -20.80
N LEU A 51 -6.20 -5.85 -22.11
CA LEU A 51 -7.25 -5.83 -23.14
C LEU A 51 -8.09 -7.11 -23.13
N ILE A 52 -7.44 -8.27 -22.94
CA ILE A 52 -8.13 -9.56 -22.81
C ILE A 52 -9.00 -9.58 -21.54
N PHE A 53 -8.43 -9.16 -20.38
CA PHE A 53 -9.15 -9.13 -19.11
C PHE A 53 -10.33 -8.14 -19.12
N LYS A 54 -10.16 -7.00 -19.78
CA LYS A 54 -11.27 -6.05 -20.01
C LYS A 54 -12.39 -6.67 -20.85
N ARG A 55 -12.06 -7.44 -21.87
CA ARG A 55 -13.05 -8.18 -22.69
C ARG A 55 -13.76 -9.26 -21.87
N LEU A 56 -13.04 -9.91 -20.95
CA LEU A 56 -13.58 -10.92 -20.02
C LEU A 56 -14.33 -10.31 -18.84
N LYS A 57 -14.42 -8.98 -18.76
CA LYS A 57 -15.02 -8.22 -17.63
C LYS A 57 -14.39 -8.58 -16.28
N GLN A 58 -13.10 -8.89 -16.26
CA GLN A 58 -12.33 -9.17 -15.07
C GLN A 58 -11.59 -7.91 -14.59
N PRO A 59 -11.25 -7.80 -13.28
CA PRO A 59 -10.46 -6.69 -12.76
C PRO A 59 -9.11 -6.55 -13.47
N LEU A 60 -8.73 -5.31 -13.82
CA LEU A 60 -7.47 -5.04 -14.55
C LEU A 60 -6.24 -5.46 -13.74
N VAL A 61 -6.31 -5.35 -12.41
CA VAL A 61 -5.24 -5.77 -11.50
C VAL A 61 -4.86 -7.23 -11.69
N LEU A 62 -5.85 -8.13 -11.86
CA LEU A 62 -5.58 -9.54 -12.20
C LEU A 62 -4.84 -9.66 -13.54
N GLY A 63 -5.22 -8.85 -14.53
CA GLY A 63 -4.55 -8.82 -15.82
C GLY A 63 -3.08 -8.42 -15.71
N TYR A 64 -2.76 -7.44 -14.87
CA TYR A 64 -1.38 -7.02 -14.61
C TYR A 64 -0.56 -8.11 -13.92
N ILE A 65 -1.11 -8.78 -12.89
CA ILE A 65 -0.43 -9.87 -12.19
C ILE A 65 -0.19 -11.05 -13.15
N VAL A 66 -1.18 -11.44 -13.96
CA VAL A 66 -1.02 -12.50 -14.96
C VAL A 66 -0.01 -12.10 -16.04
N ALA A 67 0.00 -10.84 -16.49
CA ALA A 67 1.01 -10.35 -17.42
C ALA A 67 2.42 -10.49 -16.83
N GLY A 68 2.60 -10.13 -15.56
CA GLY A 68 3.86 -10.29 -14.84
C GLY A 68 4.30 -11.75 -14.73
N PHE A 69 3.38 -12.64 -14.37
CA PHE A 69 3.64 -14.07 -14.31
C PHE A 69 4.13 -14.63 -15.66
N LEU A 70 3.54 -14.17 -16.79
CA LEU A 70 3.92 -14.60 -18.12
C LEU A 70 5.33 -14.13 -18.54
N VAL A 71 5.80 -12.97 -18.07
CA VAL A 71 7.14 -12.45 -18.38
C VAL A 71 8.13 -12.66 -17.21
N SER A 72 7.77 -13.49 -16.24
CA SER A 72 8.61 -13.83 -15.10
C SER A 72 9.89 -14.54 -15.53
N PRO A 73 11.05 -14.23 -14.89
CA PRO A 73 12.28 -15.00 -15.07
C PRO A 73 12.13 -16.49 -14.74
N HIS A 74 11.13 -16.84 -13.93
CA HIS A 74 10.83 -18.22 -13.52
C HIS A 74 10.07 -19.04 -14.57
N MET A 75 9.62 -18.39 -15.67
CA MET A 75 8.90 -19.07 -16.76
C MET A 75 9.85 -19.49 -17.87
N PRO A 76 10.01 -20.80 -18.13
CA PRO A 76 11.05 -21.31 -19.03
C PRO A 76 10.78 -21.10 -20.53
N TYR A 77 9.57 -20.65 -20.93
CA TYR A 77 9.13 -20.66 -22.35
C TYR A 77 8.76 -19.27 -22.87
N THR A 78 8.89 -18.21 -22.09
CA THR A 78 8.51 -16.85 -22.46
C THR A 78 9.71 -15.91 -22.48
N MET A 79 9.59 -14.80 -23.23
CA MET A 79 10.53 -13.69 -23.12
C MET A 79 10.47 -13.17 -21.67
N SER A 80 11.56 -13.28 -20.94
CA SER A 80 11.62 -12.88 -19.54
C SER A 80 12.45 -11.59 -19.37
N VAL A 81 12.12 -10.85 -18.34
CA VAL A 81 12.94 -9.74 -17.84
C VAL A 81 14.28 -10.28 -17.35
N MET A 82 15.39 -9.58 -17.67
CA MET A 82 16.74 -10.09 -17.44
C MET A 82 17.30 -9.82 -16.04
N ASP A 83 16.81 -8.78 -15.35
CA ASP A 83 17.34 -8.37 -14.05
C ASP A 83 16.26 -8.26 -12.97
N GLU A 84 16.36 -9.11 -11.94
CA GLU A 84 15.45 -9.07 -10.79
C GLU A 84 15.58 -7.76 -9.97
N THR A 85 16.74 -7.11 -10.02
CA THR A 85 16.99 -5.83 -9.31
C THR A 85 16.15 -4.71 -9.94
N ASP A 86 16.04 -4.72 -11.27
CA ASP A 86 15.21 -3.78 -12.01
C ASP A 86 13.72 -3.99 -11.69
N ILE A 87 13.27 -5.25 -11.55
CA ILE A 87 11.90 -5.58 -11.17
C ILE A 87 11.56 -4.97 -9.80
N LYS A 88 12.44 -5.15 -8.81
CA LYS A 88 12.25 -4.60 -7.45
C LYS A 88 12.21 -3.08 -7.48
N THR A 89 13.11 -2.46 -8.23
CA THR A 89 13.15 -0.99 -8.37
C THR A 89 11.85 -0.45 -8.97
N TRP A 90 11.32 -1.09 -10.02
CA TRP A 90 10.05 -0.70 -10.61
C TRP A 90 8.87 -0.92 -9.66
N ALA A 91 8.88 -2.03 -8.91
CA ALA A 91 7.88 -2.29 -7.89
C ALA A 91 7.88 -1.21 -6.81
N ASP A 92 9.04 -0.83 -6.28
CA ASP A 92 9.17 0.20 -5.24
C ASP A 92 8.68 1.57 -5.71
N ILE A 93 9.02 1.97 -6.95
CA ILE A 93 8.51 3.21 -7.55
C ILE A 93 6.99 3.15 -7.69
N GLY A 94 6.45 2.01 -8.13
CA GLY A 94 5.02 1.78 -8.23
C GLY A 94 4.29 1.90 -6.89
N VAL A 95 4.86 1.33 -5.84
CA VAL A 95 4.33 1.46 -4.46
C VAL A 95 4.33 2.92 -4.00
N ILE A 96 5.43 3.66 -4.21
CA ILE A 96 5.56 5.07 -3.83
C ILE A 96 4.43 5.90 -4.46
N PHE A 97 4.20 5.81 -5.77
CA PHE A 97 3.16 6.59 -6.44
C PHE A 97 1.74 6.12 -6.11
N THR A 98 1.55 4.82 -5.89
CA THR A 98 0.25 4.28 -5.46
C THR A 98 -0.12 4.81 -4.08
N LEU A 99 0.79 4.74 -3.10
CA LEU A 99 0.55 5.24 -1.74
C LEU A 99 0.49 6.77 -1.67
N PHE A 100 1.24 7.47 -2.51
CA PHE A 100 1.10 8.91 -2.66
C PHE A 100 -0.32 9.30 -3.10
N SER A 101 -0.84 8.65 -4.12
CA SER A 101 -2.21 8.89 -4.58
C SER A 101 -3.25 8.52 -3.53
N LEU A 102 -3.06 7.41 -2.83
CA LEU A 102 -3.94 7.05 -1.71
C LEU A 102 -3.94 8.14 -0.63
N GLY A 103 -2.75 8.68 -0.31
CA GLY A 103 -2.61 9.82 0.60
C GLY A 103 -3.39 11.05 0.11
N LEU A 104 -3.39 11.33 -1.19
CA LEU A 104 -4.17 12.42 -1.79
C LEU A 104 -5.69 12.21 -1.67
N ASP A 105 -6.15 10.98 -1.71
CA ASP A 105 -7.58 10.64 -1.53
C ASP A 105 -7.99 10.68 -0.05
N PHE A 106 -7.00 10.68 0.85
CA PHE A 106 -7.17 10.68 2.29
C PHE A 106 -7.58 12.05 2.82
N SER A 107 -8.69 12.12 3.54
CA SER A 107 -9.13 13.34 4.21
C SER A 107 -9.63 13.04 5.63
N PHE A 108 -8.99 13.64 6.62
CA PHE A 108 -9.42 13.56 8.02
C PHE A 108 -10.87 14.01 8.23
N LYS A 109 -11.34 14.99 7.43
CA LYS A 109 -12.73 15.47 7.51
C LYS A 109 -13.75 14.41 7.10
N LYS A 110 -13.40 13.55 6.13
CA LYS A 110 -14.26 12.42 5.70
C LYS A 110 -14.39 11.41 6.82
N ILE A 111 -13.28 11.04 7.50
CA ILE A 111 -13.26 10.05 8.59
C ILE A 111 -14.13 10.51 9.76
N VAL A 112 -13.97 11.75 10.21
CA VAL A 112 -14.77 12.28 11.33
C VAL A 112 -16.28 12.27 11.02
N LYS A 113 -16.67 12.39 9.74
CA LYS A 113 -18.07 12.35 9.29
C LYS A 113 -18.63 10.93 9.15
N MET A 114 -17.80 9.88 9.09
CA MET A 114 -18.27 8.48 8.91
C MET A 114 -19.02 7.93 10.11
N GLY A 115 -18.83 8.49 11.30
CA GLY A 115 -19.44 8.01 12.53
C GLY A 115 -18.71 6.82 13.15
N ALA A 116 -19.25 6.29 14.26
CA ALA A 116 -18.60 5.22 15.04
C ALA A 116 -18.75 3.82 14.41
N SER A 117 -19.83 3.58 13.67
CA SER A 117 -20.17 2.25 13.14
C SER A 117 -19.08 1.66 12.23
N PRO A 118 -18.59 2.34 11.17
CA PRO A 118 -17.48 1.81 10.36
C PRO A 118 -16.19 1.64 11.16
N ILE A 119 -15.90 2.52 12.12
CA ILE A 119 -14.67 2.45 12.93
C ILE A 119 -14.67 1.17 13.78
N ILE A 120 -15.78 0.87 14.46
CA ILE A 120 -15.92 -0.34 15.27
C ILE A 120 -15.79 -1.57 14.38
N ALA A 121 -16.50 -1.60 13.25
CA ALA A 121 -16.44 -2.71 12.30
C ALA A 121 -15.01 -2.96 11.83
N THR A 122 -14.30 -1.91 11.40
CA THR A 122 -12.92 -2.02 10.90
C THR A 122 -11.96 -2.56 11.95
N VAL A 123 -11.99 -2.02 13.18
CA VAL A 123 -11.10 -2.48 14.26
C VAL A 123 -11.34 -3.96 14.57
N VAL A 124 -12.60 -4.38 14.66
CA VAL A 124 -12.96 -5.79 14.94
C VAL A 124 -12.52 -6.70 13.80
N ILE A 125 -12.78 -6.31 12.55
CA ILE A 125 -12.41 -7.10 11.36
C ILE A 125 -10.89 -7.25 11.28
N VAL A 126 -10.15 -6.16 11.30
CA VAL A 126 -8.69 -6.17 11.17
C VAL A 126 -8.04 -6.98 12.29
N PHE A 127 -8.47 -6.77 13.54
CA PHE A 127 -7.92 -7.51 14.67
C PHE A 127 -8.24 -9.01 14.58
N SER A 128 -9.48 -9.38 14.29
CA SER A 128 -9.88 -10.78 14.22
C SER A 128 -9.25 -11.52 13.03
N MET A 129 -9.16 -10.88 11.87
CA MET A 129 -8.49 -11.46 10.69
C MET A 129 -6.97 -11.58 10.89
N MET A 130 -6.35 -10.60 11.56
CA MET A 130 -4.94 -10.67 11.93
C MET A 130 -4.67 -11.86 12.86
N MET A 131 -5.49 -12.04 13.91
CA MET A 131 -5.37 -13.19 14.83
C MET A 131 -5.60 -14.52 14.11
N LEU A 132 -6.57 -14.57 13.21
CA LEU A 132 -6.85 -15.76 12.41
C LEU A 132 -5.66 -16.11 11.49
N GLY A 133 -5.08 -15.11 10.81
CA GLY A 133 -3.91 -15.30 9.96
C GLY A 133 -2.68 -15.79 10.73
N ILE A 134 -2.40 -15.22 11.91
CA ILE A 134 -1.34 -15.67 12.81
C ILE A 134 -1.56 -17.13 13.21
N SER A 135 -2.80 -17.48 13.59
CA SER A 135 -3.14 -18.85 14.01
C SER A 135 -2.97 -19.86 12.90
N VAL A 136 -3.37 -19.51 11.67
CA VAL A 136 -3.19 -20.38 10.49
C VAL A 136 -1.72 -20.54 10.14
N GLY A 137 -0.92 -19.47 10.14
CA GLY A 137 0.52 -19.55 9.92
C GLY A 137 1.20 -20.45 10.97
N HIS A 138 0.81 -20.33 12.23
CA HIS A 138 1.31 -21.17 13.30
C HIS A 138 0.93 -22.65 13.12
N SER A 139 -0.24 -22.95 12.57
CA SER A 139 -0.67 -24.34 12.29
C SER A 139 0.15 -25.02 11.19
N PHE A 140 0.87 -24.25 10.37
CA PHE A 140 1.82 -24.72 9.38
C PHE A 140 3.27 -24.69 9.87
N ASP A 141 3.51 -24.45 11.16
CA ASP A 141 4.83 -24.31 11.78
C ASP A 141 5.72 -23.23 11.13
N TRP A 142 5.09 -22.17 10.59
CA TRP A 142 5.83 -21.06 10.00
C TRP A 142 6.50 -20.19 11.06
N GLY A 143 7.59 -19.52 10.67
CA GLY A 143 8.34 -18.66 11.56
C GLY A 143 7.48 -17.56 12.20
N ARG A 144 7.85 -17.10 13.40
CA ARG A 144 7.08 -16.07 14.13
C ARG A 144 6.82 -14.83 13.31
N MET A 145 7.83 -14.34 12.56
CA MET A 145 7.67 -13.15 11.72
C MET A 145 6.79 -13.43 10.51
N ASP A 146 6.92 -14.61 9.89
CA ASP A 146 6.03 -15.03 8.81
C ASP A 146 4.56 -15.03 9.25
N CYS A 147 4.27 -15.55 10.46
CA CYS A 147 2.90 -15.56 11.00
C CYS A 147 2.37 -14.15 11.26
N ILE A 148 3.18 -13.24 11.85
CA ILE A 148 2.77 -11.87 12.16
C ILE A 148 2.50 -11.10 10.86
N PHE A 149 3.40 -11.18 9.89
CA PHE A 149 3.23 -10.54 8.59
C PHE A 149 2.04 -11.13 7.83
N LEU A 150 1.88 -12.47 7.84
CA LEU A 150 0.71 -13.13 7.25
C LEU A 150 -0.60 -12.59 7.86
N GLY A 151 -0.68 -12.49 9.19
CA GLY A 151 -1.83 -11.91 9.87
C GLY A 151 -2.16 -10.50 9.37
N GLY A 152 -1.14 -9.66 9.23
CA GLY A 152 -1.29 -8.33 8.66
C GLY A 152 -1.77 -8.34 7.21
N MET A 153 -1.25 -9.25 6.38
CA MET A 153 -1.63 -9.39 4.98
C MET A 153 -3.09 -9.87 4.82
N LEU A 154 -3.54 -10.84 5.63
CA LEU A 154 -4.90 -11.38 5.55
C LEU A 154 -5.96 -10.41 6.07
N ALA A 155 -5.56 -9.43 6.87
CA ALA A 155 -6.47 -8.43 7.42
C ALA A 155 -6.83 -7.31 6.44
N MET A 156 -6.19 -7.24 5.26
CA MET A 156 -6.34 -6.12 4.31
C MET A 156 -7.14 -6.54 3.08
N SER A 157 -8.29 -5.90 2.89
CA SER A 157 -9.14 -6.09 1.71
C SER A 157 -8.82 -5.05 0.62
N SER A 158 -9.16 -5.33 -0.66
CA SER A 158 -8.90 -4.36 -1.75
C SER A 158 -10.09 -3.45 -2.00
N THR A 159 -9.87 -2.17 -1.83
CA THR A 159 -10.83 -1.11 -2.17
C THR A 159 -11.16 -1.12 -3.66
N THR A 160 -10.15 -1.25 -4.51
CA THR A 160 -10.27 -1.19 -5.97
C THR A 160 -11.11 -2.34 -6.54
N ILE A 161 -10.86 -3.57 -6.07
CA ILE A 161 -11.54 -4.77 -6.54
C ILE A 161 -13.02 -4.76 -6.14
N ILE A 162 -13.31 -4.44 -4.88
CA ILE A 162 -14.68 -4.39 -4.35
C ILE A 162 -15.47 -3.27 -5.04
N TYR A 163 -14.88 -2.08 -5.18
CA TYR A 163 -15.50 -0.98 -5.89
C TYR A 163 -15.89 -1.37 -7.31
N LYS A 164 -14.97 -2.01 -8.05
CA LYS A 164 -15.23 -2.50 -9.41
C LYS A 164 -16.32 -3.56 -9.42
N ALA A 165 -16.30 -4.53 -8.51
CA ALA A 165 -17.34 -5.55 -8.41
C ALA A 165 -18.72 -4.94 -8.12
N PHE A 166 -18.82 -3.95 -7.22
CA PHE A 166 -20.07 -3.24 -6.95
C PHE A 166 -20.56 -2.43 -8.15
N ASP A 167 -19.65 -1.82 -8.92
CA ASP A 167 -20.00 -1.07 -10.12
C ASP A 167 -20.56 -2.00 -11.21
N ASP A 168 -19.87 -3.10 -11.50
CA ASP A 168 -20.27 -4.11 -12.49
C ASP A 168 -21.59 -4.80 -12.12
N MET A 169 -21.85 -4.99 -10.83
CA MET A 169 -23.10 -5.57 -10.31
C MET A 169 -24.21 -4.54 -10.05
N ARG A 170 -23.96 -3.24 -10.30
CA ARG A 170 -24.90 -2.12 -10.04
C ARG A 170 -25.35 -2.03 -8.57
N LEU A 171 -24.43 -2.32 -7.64
CA LEU A 171 -24.71 -2.32 -6.20
C LEU A 171 -24.22 -1.04 -5.49
N ARG A 172 -23.52 -0.17 -6.18
CA ARG A 172 -22.84 1.04 -5.63
C ARG A 172 -23.73 1.99 -4.84
N THR A 173 -25.00 2.11 -5.24
CA THR A 173 -25.97 3.01 -4.60
C THR A 173 -26.63 2.41 -3.36
N GLN A 174 -26.36 1.16 -3.03
CA GLN A 174 -26.96 0.49 -1.89
C GLN A 174 -26.25 0.86 -0.59
N LYS A 175 -27.01 0.94 0.52
CA LYS A 175 -26.51 1.35 1.84
C LYS A 175 -25.33 0.47 2.31
N PHE A 176 -25.44 -0.86 2.17
CA PHE A 176 -24.37 -1.77 2.56
C PHE A 176 -23.07 -1.54 1.77
N ALA A 177 -23.15 -1.21 0.48
CA ALA A 177 -21.98 -0.91 -0.33
C ALA A 177 -21.26 0.36 0.17
N SER A 178 -22.03 1.40 0.54
CA SER A 178 -21.44 2.60 1.17
C SER A 178 -20.76 2.30 2.49
N MET A 179 -21.33 1.37 3.30
CA MET A 179 -20.75 0.94 4.56
C MET A 179 -19.44 0.18 4.35
N VAL A 180 -19.40 -0.76 3.39
CA VAL A 180 -18.18 -1.47 3.00
C VAL A 180 -17.10 -0.49 2.55
N MET A 181 -17.44 0.46 1.68
CA MET A 181 -16.47 1.47 1.23
C MET A 181 -15.91 2.31 2.38
N SER A 182 -16.72 2.62 3.40
CA SER A 182 -16.25 3.34 4.59
C SER A 182 -15.27 2.51 5.41
N VAL A 183 -15.53 1.21 5.56
CA VAL A 183 -14.63 0.28 6.26
C VAL A 183 -13.32 0.12 5.49
N LEU A 184 -13.37 -0.06 4.17
CA LEU A 184 -12.18 -0.19 3.33
C LEU A 184 -11.26 1.03 3.41
N ILE A 185 -11.81 2.25 3.40
CA ILE A 185 -11.02 3.46 3.60
C ILE A 185 -10.32 3.46 4.98
N LEU A 186 -10.98 2.95 6.00
CA LEU A 186 -10.38 2.83 7.33
C LEU A 186 -9.35 1.69 7.40
N GLU A 187 -9.57 0.58 6.70
CA GLU A 187 -8.57 -0.50 6.54
C GLU A 187 -7.30 0.01 5.87
N ASP A 188 -7.40 0.83 4.82
CA ASP A 188 -6.26 1.44 4.14
C ASP A 188 -5.39 2.27 5.11
N ILE A 189 -6.04 3.00 6.04
CA ILE A 189 -5.35 3.77 7.08
C ILE A 189 -4.66 2.84 8.09
N LEU A 190 -5.40 1.81 8.56
CA LEU A 190 -4.85 0.83 9.49
C LEU A 190 -3.70 0.04 8.86
N ALA A 191 -3.75 -0.24 7.54
CA ALA A 191 -2.66 -0.87 6.82
C ALA A 191 -1.35 -0.07 6.93
N ILE A 192 -1.43 1.25 6.82
CA ILE A 192 -0.27 2.12 6.93
C ILE A 192 0.27 2.11 8.37
N VAL A 193 -0.61 2.24 9.37
CA VAL A 193 -0.22 2.13 10.77
C VAL A 193 0.44 0.78 11.04
N MET A 194 -0.14 -0.29 10.49
CA MET A 194 0.37 -1.66 10.63
C MET A 194 1.73 -1.84 9.95
N MET A 195 1.96 -1.28 8.76
CA MET A 195 3.28 -1.30 8.12
C MET A 195 4.36 -0.64 8.99
N VAL A 196 4.02 0.47 9.62
CA VAL A 196 4.93 1.15 10.54
C VAL A 196 5.20 0.29 11.78
N MET A 197 4.17 -0.33 12.36
CA MET A 197 4.31 -1.24 13.50
C MET A 197 5.13 -2.48 13.15
N LEU A 198 4.88 -3.09 11.99
CA LEU A 198 5.62 -4.26 11.51
C LEU A 198 7.10 -3.92 11.26
N SER A 199 7.40 -2.73 10.71
CA SER A 199 8.78 -2.25 10.56
C SER A 199 9.47 -2.09 11.91
N ALA A 200 8.77 -1.58 12.92
CA ALA A 200 9.31 -1.42 14.27
C ALA A 200 9.58 -2.77 14.96
N ILE A 201 8.66 -3.74 14.80
CA ILE A 201 8.83 -5.10 15.35
C ILE A 201 10.00 -5.82 14.65
N ALA A 202 10.14 -5.65 13.33
CA ALA A 202 11.21 -6.25 12.55
C ALA A 202 12.61 -5.71 12.90
N SER A 203 12.70 -4.43 13.29
CA SER A 203 13.98 -3.77 13.65
C SER A 203 14.45 -4.10 15.07
N GLY A 204 13.63 -4.73 15.90
CA GLY A 204 13.92 -5.02 17.32
C GLY A 204 14.23 -6.51 17.54
N SER A 205 15.50 -6.84 17.80
CA SER A 205 15.88 -8.11 18.39
C SER A 205 15.39 -8.16 19.86
N ASN A 206 14.29 -8.85 20.16
CA ASN A 206 13.66 -8.97 21.48
C ASN A 206 13.29 -7.62 22.11
N PRO A 207 12.22 -6.95 21.68
CA PRO A 207 11.84 -5.69 22.31
C PRO A 207 11.37 -5.92 23.74
N ASP A 208 12.14 -5.45 24.71
CA ASP A 208 11.63 -5.19 26.04
C ASP A 208 10.44 -4.21 25.91
N GLY A 209 9.35 -4.41 26.67
CA GLY A 209 8.13 -3.60 26.52
C GLY A 209 8.39 -2.09 26.54
N GLY A 210 9.45 -1.62 27.22
CA GLY A 210 9.90 -0.25 27.24
C GLY A 210 10.47 0.23 25.88
N GLN A 211 11.21 -0.60 25.16
CA GLN A 211 11.76 -0.27 23.85
C GLN A 211 10.67 -0.21 22.77
N MET A 212 9.68 -1.10 22.87
CA MET A 212 8.52 -1.08 21.98
C MET A 212 7.67 0.17 22.16
N PHE A 213 7.43 0.58 23.43
CA PHE A 213 6.75 1.84 23.75
C PHE A 213 7.54 3.06 23.25
N ALA A 214 8.85 3.10 23.47
CA ALA A 214 9.71 4.17 22.96
C ALA A 214 9.69 4.27 21.43
N SER A 215 9.65 3.14 20.71
CA SER A 215 9.53 3.12 19.26
C SER A 215 8.18 3.67 18.78
N ILE A 216 7.07 3.29 19.41
CA ILE A 216 5.73 3.82 19.10
C ILE A 216 5.69 5.34 19.37
N VAL A 217 6.24 5.80 20.48
CA VAL A 217 6.31 7.24 20.81
C VAL A 217 7.17 7.98 19.78
N LYS A 218 8.31 7.43 19.40
CA LYS A 218 9.19 7.99 18.34
C LYS A 218 8.46 8.12 17.02
N ILE A 219 7.74 7.07 16.61
CA ILE A 219 6.92 7.06 15.37
C ILE A 219 5.84 8.13 15.46
N GLY A 220 5.06 8.15 16.53
CA GLY A 220 4.01 9.15 16.75
C GLY A 220 4.55 10.58 16.76
N PHE A 221 5.72 10.79 17.33
CA PHE A 221 6.41 12.09 17.34
C PHE A 221 6.79 12.55 15.92
N PHE A 222 7.49 11.70 15.15
CA PHE A 222 7.88 12.05 13.77
C PHE A 222 6.67 12.27 12.87
N LEU A 223 5.64 11.43 12.98
CA LEU A 223 4.37 11.62 12.30
C LEU A 223 3.75 12.97 12.65
N GLY A 224 3.63 13.28 13.93
CA GLY A 224 3.10 14.55 14.41
C GLY A 224 3.87 15.74 13.85
N VAL A 225 5.20 15.71 13.90
CA VAL A 225 6.07 16.76 13.35
C VAL A 225 5.86 16.92 11.85
N TRP A 226 5.88 15.84 11.09
CA TRP A 226 5.71 15.89 9.63
C TRP A 226 4.34 16.41 9.22
N PHE A 227 3.28 15.98 9.90
CA PHE A 227 1.94 16.50 9.64
C PHE A 227 1.83 17.98 9.98
N ILE A 228 2.32 18.39 11.16
CA ILE A 228 2.23 19.79 11.61
C ILE A 228 3.04 20.69 10.68
N VAL A 229 4.32 20.36 10.45
CA VAL A 229 5.17 21.15 9.56
C VAL A 229 4.62 21.14 8.13
N GLY A 230 4.19 19.98 7.63
CA GLY A 230 3.64 19.82 6.29
C GLY A 230 2.36 20.62 6.06
N ILE A 231 1.41 20.57 6.98
CA ILE A 231 0.12 21.29 6.89
C ILE A 231 0.33 22.81 6.85
N PHE A 232 1.39 23.34 7.46
CA PHE A 232 1.69 24.77 7.42
C PHE A 232 2.65 25.15 6.29
N ALA A 233 3.76 24.43 6.13
CA ALA A 233 4.82 24.76 5.19
C ALA A 233 4.39 24.53 3.72
N ILE A 234 3.73 23.41 3.43
CA ILE A 234 3.36 23.07 2.04
C ILE A 234 2.28 24.03 1.47
N PRO A 235 1.17 24.33 2.16
CA PRO A 235 0.21 25.31 1.65
C PRO A 235 0.80 26.71 1.54
N TRP A 236 1.68 27.13 2.48
CA TRP A 236 2.38 28.40 2.37
C TRP A 236 3.27 28.44 1.11
N PHE A 237 4.07 27.40 0.88
CA PHE A 237 4.90 27.27 -0.31
C PHE A 237 4.04 27.31 -1.59
N LEU A 238 3.01 26.50 -1.71
CA LEU A 238 2.16 26.46 -2.89
C LEU A 238 1.45 27.80 -3.15
N ARG A 239 1.02 28.50 -2.09
CA ARG A 239 0.44 29.85 -2.23
C ARG A 239 1.45 30.87 -2.74
N SER A 240 2.69 30.83 -2.26
CA SER A 240 3.76 31.74 -2.66
C SER A 240 4.11 31.59 -4.15
N VAL A 241 4.09 30.37 -4.67
CA VAL A 241 4.45 30.09 -6.07
C VAL A 241 3.24 29.96 -6.99
N ARG A 242 2.01 30.16 -6.50
CA ARG A 242 0.75 29.94 -7.22
C ARG A 242 0.69 30.66 -8.59
N LYS A 243 1.24 31.88 -8.68
CA LYS A 243 1.25 32.66 -9.92
C LYS A 243 2.19 32.08 -10.99
N LEU A 244 3.17 31.28 -10.59
CA LEU A 244 4.17 30.67 -11.46
C LEU A 244 3.80 29.23 -11.85
N ILE A 245 2.85 28.62 -11.13
CA ILE A 245 2.50 27.19 -11.29
C ILE A 245 1.41 27.04 -12.36
N ASN A 246 1.76 26.36 -13.47
CA ASN A 246 0.82 25.76 -14.41
C ASN A 246 0.52 24.29 -14.05
N GLY A 247 -0.25 23.56 -14.87
CA GLY A 247 -0.55 22.14 -14.61
C GLY A 247 0.68 21.25 -14.60
N GLU A 248 1.59 21.44 -15.53
CA GLU A 248 2.84 20.67 -15.65
C GLU A 248 3.76 20.91 -14.45
N THR A 249 3.99 22.19 -14.10
CA THR A 249 4.82 22.54 -12.94
C THR A 249 4.22 22.02 -11.63
N LEU A 250 2.88 22.04 -11.49
CA LEU A 250 2.22 21.51 -10.31
C LEU A 250 2.43 20.00 -10.17
N LEU A 251 2.36 19.25 -11.28
CA LEU A 251 2.64 17.83 -11.29
C LEU A 251 4.08 17.54 -10.85
N ILE A 252 5.06 18.22 -11.47
CA ILE A 252 6.49 18.03 -11.17
C ILE A 252 6.77 18.36 -9.70
N VAL A 253 6.24 19.48 -9.18
CA VAL A 253 6.41 19.87 -7.78
C VAL A 253 5.78 18.83 -6.85
N SER A 254 4.57 18.34 -7.15
CA SER A 254 3.89 17.36 -6.32
C SER A 254 4.63 16.02 -6.26
N LEU A 255 5.13 15.54 -7.42
CA LEU A 255 5.94 14.33 -7.49
C LEU A 255 7.32 14.52 -6.84
N GLY A 256 7.91 15.70 -6.99
CA GLY A 256 9.17 16.06 -6.31
C GLY A 256 9.04 16.06 -4.79
N LEU A 257 7.95 16.63 -4.27
CA LEU A 257 7.64 16.59 -2.83
C LEU A 257 7.38 15.15 -2.35
N CYS A 258 6.67 14.34 -3.15
CA CYS A 258 6.44 12.92 -2.86
C CYS A 258 7.77 12.16 -2.73
N CYS A 259 8.62 12.21 -3.75
CA CYS A 259 9.92 11.54 -3.75
C CYS A 259 10.85 12.08 -2.65
N GLY A 260 10.86 13.39 -2.42
CA GLY A 260 11.63 14.02 -1.34
C GLY A 260 11.20 13.49 0.03
N MET A 261 9.90 13.35 0.29
CA MET A 261 9.40 12.82 1.55
C MET A 261 9.66 11.31 1.68
N ALA A 262 9.57 10.55 0.57
CA ALA A 262 9.95 9.13 0.56
C ALA A 262 11.42 8.94 0.97
N VAL A 263 12.35 9.74 0.41
CA VAL A 263 13.76 9.72 0.79
C VAL A 263 13.97 10.19 2.23
N LEU A 264 13.26 11.21 2.68
CA LEU A 264 13.36 11.69 4.07
C LEU A 264 12.89 10.61 5.06
N SER A 265 11.81 9.92 4.72
CA SER A 265 11.24 8.83 5.50
C SER A 265 12.25 7.70 5.71
N THR A 266 12.93 7.26 4.66
CA THR A 266 13.94 6.19 4.74
C THR A 266 15.14 6.59 5.59
N LYS A 267 15.58 7.85 5.53
CA LYS A 267 16.66 8.35 6.41
C LYS A 267 16.33 8.33 7.89
N VAL A 268 15.05 8.42 8.24
CA VAL A 268 14.57 8.37 9.63
C VAL A 268 14.25 6.94 10.09
N GLY A 269 14.35 5.96 9.17
CA GLY A 269 14.12 4.54 9.45
C GLY A 269 12.68 4.07 9.20
N PHE A 270 11.90 4.82 8.41
CA PHE A 270 10.59 4.40 7.92
C PHE A 270 10.67 3.95 6.45
N SER A 271 9.60 3.31 5.96
CA SER A 271 9.53 2.94 4.55
C SER A 271 9.35 4.16 3.64
N SER A 272 9.89 4.09 2.41
CA SER A 272 9.66 5.10 1.36
C SER A 272 8.18 5.28 1.03
N ALA A 273 7.45 4.18 1.02
CA ALA A 273 6.02 4.08 0.81
C ALA A 273 5.22 4.92 1.84
N PHE A 274 5.59 4.81 3.12
CA PHE A 274 5.00 5.60 4.20
C PHE A 274 5.23 7.11 4.01
N GLY A 275 6.44 7.51 3.66
CA GLY A 275 6.75 8.92 3.36
C GLY A 275 5.91 9.48 2.22
N ALA A 276 5.73 8.70 1.15
CA ALA A 276 4.89 9.06 0.02
C ALA A 276 3.42 9.27 0.43
N PHE A 277 2.86 8.35 1.23
CA PHE A 277 1.51 8.49 1.76
C PHE A 277 1.34 9.75 2.62
N VAL A 278 2.27 10.02 3.54
CA VAL A 278 2.23 11.22 4.40
C VAL A 278 2.22 12.48 3.55
N MET A 279 3.08 12.56 2.52
CA MET A 279 3.09 13.72 1.62
C MET A 279 1.78 13.87 0.84
N GLY A 280 1.22 12.77 0.34
CA GLY A 280 -0.08 12.76 -0.29
C GLY A 280 -1.18 13.30 0.62
N SER A 281 -1.22 12.84 1.88
CA SER A 281 -2.19 13.28 2.89
C SER A 281 -2.04 14.77 3.25
N ILE A 282 -0.82 15.29 3.27
CA ILE A 282 -0.56 16.72 3.47
C ILE A 282 -1.08 17.54 2.28
N LEU A 283 -0.80 17.09 1.05
CA LEU A 283 -1.28 17.77 -0.16
C LEU A 283 -2.80 17.69 -0.31
N ALA A 284 -3.44 16.63 0.20
CA ALA A 284 -4.91 16.48 0.22
C ALA A 284 -5.63 17.61 0.99
N GLU A 285 -4.98 18.21 1.97
CA GLU A 285 -5.54 19.33 2.75
C GLU A 285 -5.26 20.71 2.10
N THR A 286 -4.59 20.76 0.94
CA THR A 286 -4.30 21.99 0.21
C THR A 286 -5.45 22.40 -0.70
N ILE A 287 -5.50 23.69 -1.10
CA ILE A 287 -6.51 24.21 -2.03
C ILE A 287 -6.37 23.60 -3.42
N GLU A 288 -5.17 23.19 -3.80
CA GLU A 288 -4.85 22.61 -5.12
C GLU A 288 -5.06 21.08 -5.18
N ALA A 289 -5.57 20.45 -4.09
CA ALA A 289 -5.68 19.00 -3.95
C ALA A 289 -6.42 18.33 -5.12
N GLU A 290 -7.61 18.82 -5.50
CA GLU A 290 -8.40 18.25 -6.60
C GLU A 290 -7.66 18.33 -7.95
N LYS A 291 -6.87 19.37 -8.16
CA LYS A 291 -6.08 19.54 -9.38
C LYS A 291 -4.88 18.58 -9.36
N ILE A 292 -4.23 18.43 -8.21
CA ILE A 292 -3.10 17.49 -8.03
C ILE A 292 -3.61 16.05 -8.26
N ILE A 293 -4.73 15.66 -7.68
CA ILE A 293 -5.33 14.32 -7.87
C ILE A 293 -5.50 14.00 -9.36
N LYS A 294 -6.11 14.92 -10.12
CA LYS A 294 -6.34 14.71 -11.57
C LYS A 294 -5.04 14.61 -12.37
N LEU A 295 -4.01 15.36 -11.99
CA LEU A 295 -2.71 15.33 -12.67
C LEU A 295 -1.89 14.10 -12.31
N VAL A 296 -1.99 13.60 -11.09
CA VAL A 296 -1.25 12.42 -10.60
C VAL A 296 -1.92 11.12 -11.02
N GLU A 297 -3.23 11.10 -11.28
CA GLU A 297 -3.97 9.89 -11.63
C GLU A 297 -3.37 9.09 -12.80
N PRO A 298 -2.97 9.68 -13.94
CA PRO A 298 -2.31 8.94 -15.02
C PRO A 298 -0.96 8.33 -14.60
N VAL A 299 -0.19 9.05 -13.77
CA VAL A 299 1.10 8.57 -13.25
C VAL A 299 0.89 7.38 -12.33
N LYS A 300 -0.06 7.49 -11.38
CA LYS A 300 -0.48 6.38 -10.52
C LYS A 300 -0.89 5.15 -11.34
N ASN A 301 -1.72 5.34 -12.35
CA ASN A 301 -2.23 4.23 -13.16
C ASN A 301 -1.10 3.52 -13.91
N LEU A 302 -0.13 4.26 -14.47
CA LEU A 302 1.03 3.69 -15.14
C LEU A 302 1.92 2.91 -14.17
N PHE A 303 2.36 3.55 -13.08
CA PHE A 303 3.27 2.93 -12.13
C PHE A 303 2.59 1.87 -11.26
N GLY A 304 1.30 2.00 -11.01
CA GLY A 304 0.48 0.96 -10.40
C GLY A 304 0.41 -0.30 -11.27
N ALA A 305 0.23 -0.15 -12.60
CA ALA A 305 0.29 -1.29 -13.53
C ALA A 305 1.67 -1.97 -13.48
N ILE A 306 2.76 -1.19 -13.52
CA ILE A 306 4.13 -1.71 -13.41
C ILE A 306 4.33 -2.45 -12.08
N PHE A 307 3.85 -1.89 -10.96
CA PHE A 307 3.90 -2.55 -9.66
C PHE A 307 3.22 -3.92 -9.68
N PHE A 308 1.98 -4.01 -10.16
CA PHE A 308 1.26 -5.29 -10.19
C PHE A 308 1.87 -6.31 -11.17
N VAL A 309 2.46 -5.84 -12.27
CA VAL A 309 3.25 -6.71 -13.16
C VAL A 309 4.48 -7.22 -12.42
N SER A 310 5.21 -6.36 -11.72
CA SER A 310 6.38 -6.76 -10.91
C SER A 310 6.00 -7.77 -9.82
N VAL A 311 4.84 -7.57 -9.17
CA VAL A 311 4.26 -8.55 -8.23
C VAL A 311 4.09 -9.92 -8.89
N GLY A 312 3.52 -9.95 -10.11
CA GLY A 312 3.32 -11.19 -10.86
C GLY A 312 4.63 -11.87 -11.26
N MET A 313 5.68 -11.10 -11.57
CA MET A 313 7.00 -11.64 -11.95
C MET A 313 7.70 -12.38 -10.80
N LEU A 314 7.45 -11.96 -9.56
CA LEU A 314 8.02 -12.60 -8.37
C LEU A 314 7.36 -13.93 -8.01
N VAL A 315 6.36 -14.37 -8.76
CA VAL A 315 5.66 -15.63 -8.53
C VAL A 315 6.43 -16.77 -9.21
N ASP A 316 6.96 -17.70 -8.41
CA ASP A 316 7.58 -18.94 -8.89
C ASP A 316 6.52 -20.06 -8.99
N PRO A 317 6.28 -20.64 -10.18
CA PRO A 317 5.36 -21.76 -10.36
C PRO A 317 5.67 -22.98 -9.47
N LYS A 318 6.94 -23.23 -9.15
CA LYS A 318 7.35 -24.34 -8.28
C LYS A 318 6.83 -24.14 -6.87
N ILE A 319 6.94 -22.91 -6.33
CA ILE A 319 6.43 -22.56 -5.00
C ILE A 319 4.91 -22.73 -4.96
N LEU A 320 4.19 -22.41 -6.04
CA LEU A 320 2.74 -22.60 -6.09
C LEU A 320 2.32 -24.06 -5.95
N ILE A 321 3.09 -24.97 -6.54
CA ILE A 321 2.81 -26.41 -6.46
C ILE A 321 3.20 -26.94 -5.07
N GLU A 322 4.37 -26.58 -4.57
CA GLU A 322 4.87 -26.99 -3.25
C GLU A 322 3.97 -26.54 -2.11
N TYR A 323 3.48 -25.31 -2.16
CA TYR A 323 2.61 -24.70 -1.14
C TYR A 323 1.11 -24.73 -1.52
N ALA A 324 0.70 -25.63 -2.41
CA ALA A 324 -0.71 -25.72 -2.85
C ALA A 324 -1.70 -25.91 -1.68
N LEU A 325 -1.36 -26.76 -0.71
CA LEU A 325 -2.22 -26.99 0.47
C LEU A 325 -2.32 -25.76 1.37
N PRO A 326 -1.23 -25.08 1.78
CA PRO A 326 -1.28 -23.79 2.45
C PRO A 326 -2.10 -22.73 1.68
N ILE A 327 -1.90 -22.62 0.37
CA ILE A 327 -2.64 -21.65 -0.47
C ILE A 327 -4.16 -21.92 -0.38
N LEU A 328 -4.60 -23.17 -0.54
CA LEU A 328 -6.02 -23.52 -0.44
C LEU A 328 -6.57 -23.29 0.97
N ALA A 329 -5.79 -23.61 2.01
CA ALA A 329 -6.19 -23.33 3.39
C ALA A 329 -6.34 -21.82 3.65
N LEU A 330 -5.41 -21.00 3.16
CA LEU A 330 -5.47 -19.54 3.29
C LEU A 330 -6.64 -18.95 2.50
N VAL A 331 -6.92 -19.43 1.29
CA VAL A 331 -8.12 -19.04 0.53
C VAL A 331 -9.38 -19.36 1.34
N GLY A 332 -9.50 -20.57 1.87
CA GLY A 332 -10.62 -20.95 2.74
C GLY A 332 -10.71 -20.06 3.98
N THR A 333 -9.58 -19.78 4.61
CA THR A 333 -9.48 -18.88 5.78
C THR A 333 -10.03 -17.49 5.49
N ILE A 334 -9.68 -16.91 4.34
CA ILE A 334 -10.15 -15.57 3.95
C ILE A 334 -11.64 -15.59 3.62
N LEU A 335 -12.09 -16.55 2.80
CA LEU A 335 -13.49 -16.62 2.40
C LEU A 335 -14.41 -16.84 3.61
N ILE A 336 -14.07 -17.78 4.48
CA ILE A 336 -14.86 -18.09 5.68
C ILE A 336 -14.64 -17.03 6.75
N GLY A 337 -13.42 -16.61 7.00
CA GLY A 337 -13.06 -15.62 8.00
C GLY A 337 -13.75 -14.28 7.74
N GLN A 338 -13.65 -13.73 6.53
CA GLN A 338 -14.32 -12.48 6.18
C GLN A 338 -15.84 -12.64 6.16
N ALA A 339 -16.37 -13.77 5.65
CA ALA A 339 -17.82 -14.01 5.68
C ALA A 339 -18.38 -14.09 7.11
N THR A 340 -17.63 -14.62 8.08
CA THR A 340 -18.07 -14.82 9.47
C THR A 340 -17.62 -13.66 10.37
N LEU A 341 -16.31 -13.45 10.52
CA LEU A 341 -15.75 -12.41 11.38
C LEU A 341 -16.03 -11.01 10.85
N GLY A 342 -16.02 -10.84 9.51
CA GLY A 342 -16.45 -9.61 8.86
C GLY A 342 -17.93 -9.32 9.18
N THR A 343 -18.83 -10.29 9.00
CA THR A 343 -20.23 -10.15 9.38
C THR A 343 -20.37 -9.75 10.84
N PHE A 344 -19.65 -10.43 11.74
CA PHE A 344 -19.65 -10.11 13.17
C PHE A 344 -19.17 -8.67 13.44
N GLY A 345 -18.10 -8.23 12.80
CA GLY A 345 -17.59 -6.86 12.92
C GLY A 345 -18.62 -5.80 12.51
N PHE A 346 -19.32 -6.03 11.38
CA PHE A 346 -20.38 -5.13 10.93
C PHE A 346 -21.60 -5.15 11.87
N MET A 347 -21.93 -6.29 12.46
CA MET A 347 -22.99 -6.37 13.47
C MET A 347 -22.65 -5.60 14.74
N LEU A 348 -21.42 -5.71 15.23
CA LEU A 348 -20.93 -4.90 16.36
C LEU A 348 -20.91 -3.41 16.02
N GLY A 349 -20.69 -3.06 14.76
CA GLY A 349 -20.84 -1.70 14.24
C GLY A 349 -22.29 -1.20 14.18
N GLY A 350 -23.29 -2.06 14.43
CA GLY A 350 -24.70 -1.68 14.46
C GLY A 350 -25.48 -1.96 13.17
N GLU A 351 -24.92 -2.71 12.22
CA GLU A 351 -25.64 -3.14 11.02
C GLU A 351 -26.51 -4.38 11.29
N SER A 352 -27.69 -4.44 10.66
CA SER A 352 -28.57 -5.61 10.75
C SER A 352 -27.88 -6.86 10.19
N LEU A 353 -28.24 -8.06 10.66
CA LEU A 353 -27.64 -9.33 10.23
C LEU A 353 -27.61 -9.45 8.69
N LYS A 354 -28.69 -9.11 8.00
CA LYS A 354 -28.79 -9.11 6.53
C LYS A 354 -27.78 -8.16 5.88
N SER A 355 -27.65 -6.92 6.40
CA SER A 355 -26.72 -5.93 5.91
C SER A 355 -25.28 -6.35 6.23
N ALA A 356 -25.02 -6.81 7.45
CA ALA A 356 -23.72 -7.25 7.91
C ALA A 356 -23.18 -8.43 7.11
N MET A 357 -24.02 -9.45 6.81
CA MET A 357 -23.62 -10.56 5.93
C MET A 357 -23.27 -10.10 4.52
N ARG A 358 -24.05 -9.17 3.95
CA ARG A 358 -23.71 -8.60 2.64
C ARG A 358 -22.36 -7.84 2.68
N CYS A 359 -22.09 -7.14 3.76
CA CYS A 359 -20.81 -6.45 3.94
C CYS A 359 -19.64 -7.44 4.08
N GLY A 360 -19.71 -8.39 5.03
CA GLY A 360 -18.63 -9.35 5.30
C GLY A 360 -18.30 -10.22 4.10
N PHE A 361 -19.32 -10.75 3.40
CA PHE A 361 -19.11 -11.54 2.18
C PHE A 361 -18.50 -10.72 1.04
N SER A 362 -18.77 -9.43 0.99
CA SER A 362 -18.17 -8.54 -0.04
C SER A 362 -16.69 -8.29 0.19
N MET A 363 -16.20 -8.44 1.42
CA MET A 363 -14.79 -8.19 1.78
C MET A 363 -13.91 -9.44 1.72
N ALA A 364 -14.44 -10.59 1.25
CA ALA A 364 -13.76 -11.89 1.26
C ALA A 364 -12.67 -12.01 0.17
N GLN A 365 -11.66 -11.16 0.23
CA GLN A 365 -10.50 -11.18 -0.69
C GLN A 365 -9.32 -10.39 -0.10
N ILE A 366 -8.11 -10.63 -0.59
CA ILE A 366 -6.89 -9.91 -0.19
C ILE A 366 -6.63 -8.73 -1.12
N GLY A 367 -6.26 -7.59 -0.53
CA GLY A 367 -5.97 -6.35 -1.23
C GLY A 367 -4.50 -6.12 -1.60
N GLU A 368 -4.27 -5.01 -2.29
CA GLU A 368 -2.94 -4.53 -2.70
C GLU A 368 -2.00 -4.26 -1.53
N PHE A 369 -2.52 -3.85 -0.37
CA PHE A 369 -1.71 -3.63 0.83
C PHE A 369 -1.03 -4.90 1.33
N SER A 370 -1.61 -6.07 1.08
CA SER A 370 -0.97 -7.35 1.42
C SER A 370 0.34 -7.56 0.67
N PHE A 371 0.41 -7.15 -0.61
CA PHE A 371 1.66 -7.20 -1.39
C PHE A 371 2.68 -6.19 -0.90
N ILE A 372 2.23 -5.00 -0.49
CA ILE A 372 3.09 -3.95 0.05
C ILE A 372 3.67 -4.40 1.39
N ILE A 373 2.87 -5.02 2.26
CA ILE A 373 3.32 -5.60 3.53
C ILE A 373 4.31 -6.75 3.28
N ALA A 374 4.04 -7.62 2.29
CA ALA A 374 4.93 -8.70 1.91
C ALA A 374 6.26 -8.18 1.36
N SER A 375 6.23 -7.18 0.47
CA SER A 375 7.42 -6.50 -0.06
C SER A 375 8.24 -5.86 1.06
N LEU A 376 7.58 -5.20 2.01
CA LEU A 376 8.22 -4.64 3.20
C LEU A 376 8.92 -5.72 4.02
N GLY A 377 8.27 -6.84 4.30
CA GLY A 377 8.86 -7.95 5.06
C GLY A 377 10.09 -8.55 4.36
N LEU A 378 10.03 -8.70 3.03
CA LEU A 378 11.17 -9.14 2.21
C LEU A 378 12.31 -8.13 2.24
N SER A 379 12.03 -6.85 2.09
CA SER A 379 13.05 -5.79 2.10
C SER A 379 13.76 -5.67 3.44
N LEU A 380 13.06 -5.97 4.54
CA LEU A 380 13.62 -6.03 5.90
C LEU A 380 14.33 -7.35 6.19
N GLY A 381 14.22 -8.37 5.30
CA GLY A 381 14.84 -9.67 5.48
C GLY A 381 14.25 -10.49 6.65
N VAL A 382 13.00 -10.22 7.06
CA VAL A 382 12.38 -10.82 8.26
C VAL A 382 11.34 -11.89 7.95
N ILE A 383 10.89 -11.99 6.70
CA ILE A 383 9.97 -13.04 6.24
C ILE A 383 10.65 -13.97 5.24
N SER A 384 10.13 -15.16 5.15
CA SER A 384 10.59 -16.20 4.23
C SER A 384 10.20 -15.89 2.79
N ASN A 385 11.05 -16.23 1.82
CA ASN A 385 10.84 -15.93 0.39
C ASN A 385 9.59 -16.61 -0.20
N PHE A 386 9.12 -17.72 0.36
CA PHE A 386 7.92 -18.42 -0.11
C PHE A 386 6.63 -17.66 0.19
N LEU A 387 6.62 -16.83 1.24
CA LEU A 387 5.40 -16.20 1.74
C LEU A 387 4.82 -15.21 0.70
N TYR A 388 5.68 -14.47 0.02
CA TYR A 388 5.25 -13.50 -0.99
C TYR A 388 4.49 -14.17 -2.16
N PRO A 389 5.04 -15.18 -2.89
CA PRO A 389 4.32 -15.89 -3.93
C PRO A 389 3.03 -16.55 -3.45
N VAL A 390 3.02 -17.11 -2.24
CA VAL A 390 1.83 -17.71 -1.63
C VAL A 390 0.71 -16.68 -1.48
N VAL A 391 1.00 -15.51 -0.91
CA VAL A 391 0.00 -14.44 -0.73
C VAL A 391 -0.50 -13.89 -2.07
N VAL A 392 0.37 -13.77 -3.07
CA VAL A 392 -0.05 -13.37 -4.42
C VAL A 392 -1.03 -14.38 -5.01
N ALA A 393 -0.73 -15.68 -4.91
CA ALA A 393 -1.62 -16.73 -5.40
C ALA A 393 -3.00 -16.69 -4.69
N VAL A 394 -2.99 -16.57 -3.37
CA VAL A 394 -4.22 -16.45 -2.56
C VAL A 394 -5.03 -15.23 -2.99
N SER A 395 -4.37 -14.09 -3.22
CA SER A 395 -5.05 -12.86 -3.68
C SER A 395 -5.69 -13.03 -5.06
N VAL A 396 -4.99 -13.64 -6.01
CA VAL A 396 -5.53 -13.90 -7.37
C VAL A 396 -6.79 -14.77 -7.28
N ILE A 397 -6.74 -15.87 -6.51
CA ILE A 397 -7.86 -16.78 -6.35
C ILE A 397 -9.05 -16.08 -5.66
N THR A 398 -8.80 -15.39 -4.55
CA THR A 398 -9.86 -14.72 -3.78
C THR A 398 -10.46 -13.55 -4.57
N THR A 399 -9.68 -12.82 -5.35
CA THR A 399 -10.16 -11.76 -6.25
C THR A 399 -11.10 -12.33 -7.32
N PHE A 400 -10.73 -13.46 -7.93
CA PHE A 400 -11.60 -14.13 -8.89
C PHE A 400 -12.92 -14.59 -8.25
N LEU A 401 -12.89 -15.02 -6.99
CA LEU A 401 -14.06 -15.49 -6.26
C LEU A 401 -14.93 -14.35 -5.70
N THR A 402 -14.46 -13.12 -5.64
CA THR A 402 -15.17 -11.97 -5.04
C THR A 402 -16.59 -11.77 -5.57
N PRO A 403 -16.88 -11.75 -6.89
CA PRO A 403 -18.25 -11.59 -7.38
C PRO A 403 -19.21 -12.72 -6.94
N TYR A 404 -18.68 -13.93 -6.79
CA TYR A 404 -19.45 -15.08 -6.33
C TYR A 404 -19.76 -14.97 -4.84
N MET A 405 -18.80 -14.54 -4.03
CA MET A 405 -19.01 -14.29 -2.60
C MET A 405 -20.06 -13.21 -2.36
N ILE A 406 -20.01 -12.09 -3.10
CA ILE A 406 -21.02 -11.03 -3.02
C ILE A 406 -22.43 -11.59 -3.31
N ARG A 407 -22.57 -12.44 -4.33
CA ARG A 407 -23.85 -13.06 -4.69
C ARG A 407 -24.31 -14.08 -3.66
N LEU A 408 -23.38 -14.81 -3.04
CA LEU A 408 -23.69 -15.87 -2.07
C LEU A 408 -24.25 -15.33 -0.75
N ALA A 409 -24.00 -14.04 -0.42
CA ALA A 409 -24.43 -13.42 0.83
C ALA A 409 -25.96 -13.52 1.08
N LEU A 410 -26.78 -13.23 0.08
CA LEU A 410 -28.25 -13.25 0.23
C LEU A 410 -28.81 -14.66 0.35
N PRO A 411 -28.47 -15.65 -0.49
CA PRO A 411 -28.89 -17.03 -0.31
C PRO A 411 -28.50 -17.60 1.07
N THR A 412 -27.27 -17.34 1.51
CA THR A 412 -26.80 -17.79 2.84
C THR A 412 -27.61 -17.17 3.97
N TYR A 413 -27.94 -15.88 3.89
CA TYR A 413 -28.83 -15.21 4.83
C TYR A 413 -30.23 -15.90 4.87
N GLN A 414 -30.81 -16.16 3.69
CA GLN A 414 -32.14 -16.80 3.60
C GLN A 414 -32.16 -18.23 4.18
N VAL A 415 -31.12 -19.01 3.98
CA VAL A 415 -30.97 -20.33 4.58
C VAL A 415 -30.84 -20.20 6.10
N MET A 416 -30.05 -19.26 6.57
CA MET A 416 -29.82 -19.00 7.99
C MET A 416 -31.13 -18.52 8.68
N GLU A 417 -31.89 -17.65 8.03
CA GLU A 417 -33.18 -17.15 8.52
C GLU A 417 -34.23 -18.24 8.70
N LYS A 418 -34.21 -19.26 7.82
CA LYS A 418 -35.14 -20.42 7.92
C LYS A 418 -34.79 -21.41 9.02
N HIS A 419 -33.52 -21.54 9.40
CA HIS A 419 -33.05 -22.55 10.34
C HIS A 419 -32.77 -21.99 11.75
N LEU A 420 -32.66 -20.69 11.91
CA LEU A 420 -32.42 -20.04 13.21
C LEU A 420 -33.76 -19.78 13.90
N PRO A 421 -33.87 -20.04 15.23
CA PRO A 421 -35.03 -19.65 16.01
C PRO A 421 -35.27 -18.13 15.95
N ASP A 422 -36.54 -17.72 15.82
CA ASP A 422 -36.92 -16.28 15.76
C ASP A 422 -36.36 -15.46 16.92
N LYS A 423 -36.25 -16.05 18.11
CA LYS A 423 -35.64 -15.42 19.29
C LYS A 423 -34.17 -15.02 19.04
N LEU A 424 -33.41 -15.87 18.35
CA LEU A 424 -31.98 -15.61 18.08
C LEU A 424 -31.82 -14.53 17.00
N ILE A 425 -32.67 -14.57 15.97
CA ILE A 425 -32.71 -13.55 14.92
C ILE A 425 -33.09 -12.18 15.52
N HIS A 426 -34.06 -12.18 16.45
CA HIS A 426 -34.47 -10.98 17.17
C HIS A 426 -33.32 -10.42 18.04
N VAL A 427 -32.60 -11.28 18.77
CA VAL A 427 -31.45 -10.89 19.58
C VAL A 427 -30.32 -10.33 18.69
N LEU A 428 -30.01 -11.01 17.58
CA LEU A 428 -28.96 -10.55 16.64
C LEU A 428 -29.33 -9.21 15.99
N ASN A 429 -30.59 -9.01 15.63
CA ASN A 429 -31.07 -7.73 15.09
C ASN A 429 -31.23 -6.66 16.18
N HIS A 430 -31.51 -7.03 17.43
CA HIS A 430 -31.60 -6.08 18.54
C HIS A 430 -30.24 -5.57 18.97
N PHE A 431 -29.18 -6.40 18.90
CA PHE A 431 -27.78 -5.95 19.07
C PHE A 431 -27.43 -4.87 18.06
N ALA A 432 -27.89 -5.02 16.80
CA ALA A 432 -27.70 -4.03 15.75
C ALA A 432 -28.45 -2.71 15.98
N MET A 433 -29.64 -2.77 16.58
CA MET A 433 -30.47 -1.57 16.83
C MET A 433 -30.14 -0.83 18.12
N SER A 434 -29.35 -1.42 19.02
CA SER A 434 -29.03 -0.83 20.34
C SER A 434 -28.01 0.31 20.29
N HIS A 435 -27.48 0.63 19.13
CA HIS A 435 -26.68 1.83 18.90
C HIS A 435 -27.51 2.86 18.14
N PRO A 436 -28.29 3.73 18.82
CA PRO A 436 -29.02 4.79 18.14
C PRO A 436 -28.01 5.67 17.39
N GLN A 437 -28.28 5.87 16.11
CA GLN A 437 -27.68 6.97 15.36
C GLN A 437 -28.07 8.27 16.07
N THR A 438 -27.29 8.65 17.07
CA THR A 438 -27.49 9.89 17.80
C THR A 438 -27.02 11.03 16.90
N GLN A 439 -27.91 11.42 16.01
CA GLN A 439 -27.78 12.59 15.16
C GLN A 439 -28.07 13.89 15.95
N GLN A 440 -27.67 13.91 17.22
CA GLN A 440 -27.71 15.13 18.04
C GLN A 440 -26.59 15.09 19.09
N GLN A 441 -25.35 15.15 18.61
CA GLN A 441 -24.26 15.54 19.49
C GLN A 441 -24.50 17.01 19.85
N SER A 442 -24.79 17.26 21.12
CA SER A 442 -24.91 18.58 21.70
C SER A 442 -23.72 19.44 21.23
N LYS A 443 -23.98 20.63 20.72
CA LYS A 443 -22.95 21.61 20.29
C LYS A 443 -21.83 21.78 21.33
N TRP A 444 -22.13 21.57 22.60
CA TRP A 444 -21.18 21.59 23.71
C TRP A 444 -20.12 20.48 23.66
N LYS A 445 -20.50 19.24 23.37
CA LYS A 445 -19.53 18.13 23.23
C LYS A 445 -18.59 18.35 22.03
N SER A 446 -19.10 18.92 20.96
CA SER A 446 -18.28 19.25 19.78
C SER A 446 -17.29 20.38 20.08
N LEU A 447 -17.72 21.43 20.82
CA LEU A 447 -16.86 22.53 21.26
C LEU A 447 -15.76 22.07 22.23
N ILE A 448 -16.12 21.27 23.24
CA ILE A 448 -15.13 20.74 24.20
C ILE A 448 -14.13 19.82 23.48
N ARG A 449 -14.60 18.95 22.56
CA ARG A 449 -13.73 18.11 21.75
C ARG A 449 -12.79 18.95 20.89
N GLN A 450 -13.28 20.01 20.25
CA GLN A 450 -12.47 20.91 19.44
C GLN A 450 -11.44 21.67 20.26
N MET A 451 -11.80 22.10 21.47
CA MET A 451 -10.85 22.72 22.42
C MET A 451 -9.76 21.74 22.85
N ILE A 452 -10.11 20.50 23.20
CA ILE A 452 -9.14 19.47 23.57
C ILE A 452 -8.19 19.15 22.41
N ILE A 453 -8.72 19.00 21.20
CA ILE A 453 -7.91 18.72 20.00
C ILE A 453 -6.98 19.91 19.70
N ASN A 454 -7.46 21.13 19.78
CA ASN A 454 -6.63 22.31 19.56
C ASN A 454 -5.55 22.46 20.63
N THR A 455 -5.88 22.23 21.91
CA THR A 455 -4.91 22.29 23.00
C THR A 455 -3.84 21.19 22.84
N ALA A 456 -4.23 19.96 22.50
CA ALA A 456 -3.30 18.88 22.21
C ALA A 456 -2.41 19.20 21.01
N ALA A 457 -2.99 19.74 19.91
CA ALA A 457 -2.24 20.16 18.73
C ALA A 457 -1.22 21.26 19.03
N TYR A 458 -1.60 22.28 19.83
CA TYR A 458 -0.66 23.34 20.23
C TYR A 458 0.42 22.83 21.19
N SER A 459 0.11 21.90 22.09
CA SER A 459 1.09 21.27 22.97
C SER A 459 2.10 20.43 22.19
N ILE A 460 1.64 19.66 21.20
CA ILE A 460 2.52 18.89 20.31
C ILE A 460 3.36 19.83 19.43
N LEU A 461 2.78 20.92 18.93
CA LEU A 461 3.51 21.92 18.14
C LEU A 461 4.64 22.56 18.96
N SER A 462 4.36 22.94 20.21
CA SER A 462 5.37 23.51 21.12
C SER A 462 6.48 22.51 21.43
N ALA A 463 6.14 21.26 21.72
CA ALA A 463 7.11 20.21 21.96
C ALA A 463 7.95 19.90 20.70
N ALA A 464 7.33 19.87 19.52
CA ALA A 464 8.01 19.69 18.25
C ALA A 464 8.98 20.83 17.93
N THR A 465 8.57 22.08 18.17
CA THR A 465 9.42 23.26 17.98
C THR A 465 10.64 23.22 18.89
N ILE A 466 10.44 22.87 20.17
CA ILE A 466 11.53 22.71 21.14
C ILE A 466 12.48 21.60 20.69
N ALA A 467 11.95 20.43 20.34
CA ALA A 467 12.77 19.30 19.88
C ALA A 467 13.57 19.63 18.61
N LEU A 468 12.94 20.32 17.64
CA LEU A 468 13.60 20.75 16.40
C LEU A 468 14.74 21.73 16.69
N MET A 469 14.53 22.64 17.63
CA MET A 469 15.56 23.60 18.07
C MET A 469 16.76 22.89 18.70
N PHE A 470 16.52 21.92 19.60
CA PHE A 470 17.59 21.16 20.24
C PHE A 470 18.28 20.15 19.32
N THR A 471 17.55 19.52 18.38
CA THR A 471 18.10 18.42 17.54
C THR A 471 18.80 18.93 16.27
N PHE A 472 18.34 20.04 15.71
CA PHE A 472 18.86 20.55 14.42
C PHE A 472 19.51 21.94 14.55
N VAL A 473 18.85 22.90 15.19
CA VAL A 473 19.34 24.28 15.23
C VAL A 473 20.55 24.40 16.13
N LEU A 474 20.52 23.79 17.29
CA LEU A 474 21.60 23.85 18.26
C LEU A 474 22.91 23.19 17.74
N PRO A 475 22.90 21.97 17.14
CA PRO A 475 24.10 21.40 16.54
C PRO A 475 24.59 22.17 15.32
N LEU A 476 23.66 22.70 14.50
CA LEU A 476 24.01 23.52 13.33
C LEU A 476 24.70 24.82 13.76
N MET A 477 24.17 25.51 14.78
CA MET A 477 24.78 26.71 15.34
C MET A 477 26.12 26.41 16.00
N ARG A 478 26.27 25.27 16.67
CA ARG A 478 27.53 24.83 17.26
C ARG A 478 28.60 24.55 16.23
N ASN A 479 28.24 24.06 15.03
CA ASN A 479 29.15 23.83 13.92
C ASN A 479 29.49 25.11 13.14
N LEU A 480 28.57 26.07 13.08
CA LEU A 480 28.75 27.33 12.37
C LEU A 480 29.46 28.41 13.20
N LEU A 481 29.39 28.34 14.52
CA LEU A 481 29.96 29.33 15.46
C LEU A 481 30.79 28.63 16.56
N PRO A 482 31.98 28.13 16.26
CA PRO A 482 32.80 27.37 17.21
C PRO A 482 33.31 28.14 18.42
N GLY A 483 32.96 29.42 18.58
CA GLY A 483 33.38 30.31 19.69
C GLY A 483 32.26 30.65 20.70
N TRP A 484 31.02 30.19 20.53
CA TRP A 484 29.93 30.51 21.44
C TRP A 484 29.79 29.42 22.53
N HIS A 485 30.44 29.61 23.66
CA HIS A 485 30.20 28.83 24.87
C HIS A 485 28.92 29.34 25.57
N LEU A 486 27.78 28.76 25.23
CA LEU A 486 26.59 28.87 26.09
C LEU A 486 26.76 27.91 27.26
N HIS A 487 27.11 28.44 28.41
CA HIS A 487 27.00 27.74 29.70
C HIS A 487 25.52 27.67 30.10
N TRP A 488 24.98 26.46 30.10
CA TRP A 488 23.74 26.10 30.81
C TRP A 488 24.02 25.01 31.82
#